data_bbb7c694a82672e7e0ef9f4e75d84c8f
#
_entry.id   bbb7c694a82672e7e0ef9f4e75d84c8f
#
_cell.length_a   1.000
_cell.length_b   1.000
_cell.length_c   1.000
_cell.angle_alpha   90.00
_cell.angle_beta   90.00
_cell.angle_gamma   90.00
#
_symmetry.space_group_name_H-M   'P 1'
#
loop_
_entity.id
_entity.type
_entity.pdbx_description
1 polymer ?
#
loop_
_entity_poly.entity_id
_entity_poly.type
_entity_poly.pdbx_seq_one_letter_code
_entity_poly.pdbx_strand_id
1 'polypeptide(L)'
;MVLYTYGGKDMKKVVIFGGGSGLSQLLKGIIQFPMDVTAVVSVSDNGASTGRLREEFAIPAVGDITKVLMAMSGESKGVKELFSYRFPKDSSIGNHSIKNLIMTALLDMKGNFAHSLPILCDLLDVKGKLLPLTEDNVDLIGITKEGYEIIGEAEITESKRKIRDLKYNKEVTVTPRVLEEIKKADLIIFSSGSLLTSVMPHIIVPEIQEAIKASKAKTMYICNMLTQPGETDNYKVSDHIKVFEK
;
A
#
# COMPACT_ATOMS: atom_id res chain seq x y z
N MET A 1 -28.13 -17.50 4.32
CA MET A 1 -27.40 -16.29 4.69
C MET A 1 -27.52 -16.14 6.20
N VAL A 2 -26.50 -16.55 6.97
CA VAL A 2 -26.53 -16.46 8.42
C VAL A 2 -26.01 -15.08 8.79
N LEU A 3 -26.90 -14.18 9.17
CA LEU A 3 -26.57 -12.89 9.76
C LEU A 3 -26.09 -13.13 11.19
N TYR A 4 -24.78 -13.17 11.41
CA TYR A 4 -24.24 -13.05 12.75
C TYR A 4 -24.39 -11.60 13.22
N THR A 5 -25.45 -11.31 13.95
CA THR A 5 -25.56 -10.10 14.75
C THR A 5 -24.62 -10.25 15.95
N TYR A 6 -23.39 -9.76 15.79
CA TYR A 6 -22.48 -9.61 16.94
C TYR A 6 -22.94 -8.41 17.75
N GLY A 7 -23.62 -8.68 18.87
CA GLY A 7 -23.96 -7.67 19.84
C GLY A 7 -22.72 -7.08 20.51
N GLY A 8 -22.57 -5.76 20.43
CA GLY A 8 -21.99 -4.89 21.44
C GLY A 8 -20.59 -5.13 22.02
N LYS A 9 -19.70 -5.95 21.40
CA LYS A 9 -18.30 -6.04 21.79
C LYS A 9 -17.45 -5.19 20.84
N ASP A 10 -16.49 -4.45 21.41
CA ASP A 10 -15.52 -3.66 20.65
C ASP A 10 -14.91 -4.50 19.50
N MET A 11 -15.11 -4.02 18.25
CA MET A 11 -14.53 -4.68 17.09
C MET A 11 -13.01 -4.68 17.22
N LYS A 12 -12.38 -5.80 16.86
CA LYS A 12 -10.92 -5.91 16.84
C LYS A 12 -10.34 -4.95 15.82
N LYS A 13 -9.37 -4.15 16.26
CA LYS A 13 -8.67 -3.18 15.43
C LYS A 13 -7.50 -3.83 14.73
N VAL A 14 -7.54 -3.83 13.41
CA VAL A 14 -6.53 -4.49 12.58
C VAL A 14 -5.88 -3.46 11.67
N VAL A 15 -4.58 -3.27 11.81
CA VAL A 15 -3.77 -2.44 10.89
C VAL A 15 -3.07 -3.37 9.91
N ILE A 16 -3.22 -3.09 8.61
CA ILE A 16 -2.65 -3.94 7.55
C ILE A 16 -1.75 -3.10 6.67
N PHE A 17 -0.47 -3.43 6.66
CA PHE A 17 0.55 -2.82 5.83
C PHE A 17 0.74 -3.57 4.52
N GLY A 18 0.94 -2.82 3.43
CA GLY A 18 1.29 -3.39 2.14
C GLY A 18 1.08 -2.41 0.99
N GLY A 19 1.12 -2.94 -0.23
CA GLY A 19 0.85 -2.19 -1.46
C GLY A 19 0.24 -3.11 -2.51
N GLY A 20 -0.29 -2.51 -3.56
CA GLY A 20 -0.68 -3.18 -4.77
C GLY A 20 -1.69 -4.31 -4.63
N SER A 21 -1.41 -5.37 -5.35
CA SER A 21 -2.36 -6.46 -5.57
C SER A 21 -2.49 -7.40 -4.36
N GLY A 22 -1.39 -7.65 -3.64
CA GLY A 22 -1.38 -8.54 -2.48
C GLY A 22 -2.29 -8.05 -1.37
N LEU A 23 -2.09 -6.80 -0.95
CA LEU A 23 -2.95 -6.14 0.04
C LEU A 23 -4.41 -6.09 -0.43
N SER A 24 -4.66 -5.73 -1.69
CA SER A 24 -6.01 -5.65 -2.25
C SER A 24 -6.76 -7.00 -2.19
N GLN A 25 -6.09 -8.12 -2.45
CA GLN A 25 -6.73 -9.44 -2.35
C GLN A 25 -7.04 -9.82 -0.90
N LEU A 26 -6.13 -9.55 0.02
CA LEU A 26 -6.35 -9.78 1.46
C LEU A 26 -7.55 -8.97 1.97
N LEU A 27 -7.63 -7.69 1.61
CA LEU A 27 -8.69 -6.78 2.06
C LEU A 27 -10.07 -7.21 1.58
N LYS A 28 -10.23 -7.70 0.34
CA LYS A 28 -11.51 -8.24 -0.15
C LYS A 28 -12.08 -9.33 0.74
N GLY A 29 -11.22 -10.11 1.40
CA GLY A 29 -11.64 -11.12 2.36
C GLY A 29 -11.89 -10.53 3.76
N ILE A 30 -10.93 -9.78 4.28
CA ILE A 30 -10.94 -9.30 5.67
C ILE A 30 -12.10 -8.33 5.96
N ILE A 31 -12.44 -7.44 5.04
CA ILE A 31 -13.55 -6.48 5.22
C ILE A 31 -14.93 -7.12 5.36
N GLN A 32 -15.05 -8.43 5.11
CA GLN A 32 -16.28 -9.19 5.31
C GLN A 32 -16.48 -9.63 6.76
N PHE A 33 -15.46 -9.51 7.58
CA PHE A 33 -15.52 -9.85 9.00
C PHE A 33 -15.78 -8.59 9.86
N PRO A 34 -16.36 -8.75 11.05
CA PRO A 34 -16.67 -7.64 11.96
C PRO A 34 -15.38 -7.13 12.64
N MET A 35 -14.52 -6.45 11.89
CA MET A 35 -13.25 -5.86 12.32
C MET A 35 -13.19 -4.38 11.94
N ASP A 36 -12.51 -3.57 12.76
CA ASP A 36 -12.14 -2.19 12.41
C ASP A 36 -10.79 -2.25 11.67
N VAL A 37 -10.88 -2.24 10.33
CA VAL A 37 -9.72 -2.44 9.45
C VAL A 37 -9.14 -1.10 9.03
N THR A 38 -7.84 -0.92 9.23
CA THR A 38 -7.06 0.18 8.68
C THR A 38 -6.01 -0.37 7.70
N ALA A 39 -6.12 -0.04 6.44
CA ALA A 39 -5.10 -0.33 5.42
C ALA A 39 -4.11 0.82 5.34
N VAL A 40 -2.81 0.53 5.47
CA VAL A 40 -1.71 1.48 5.29
C VAL A 40 -0.95 1.11 4.04
N VAL A 41 -0.88 2.04 3.08
CA VAL A 41 -0.38 1.79 1.73
C VAL A 41 0.87 2.61 1.46
N SER A 42 1.90 1.98 0.88
CA SER A 42 3.07 2.67 0.34
C SER A 42 2.69 3.58 -0.84
N VAL A 43 3.39 4.69 -0.99
CA VAL A 43 3.15 5.70 -2.03
C VAL A 43 4.39 5.95 -2.89
N SER A 44 5.22 4.93 -3.06
CA SER A 44 6.48 4.99 -3.82
C SER A 44 6.41 4.34 -5.20
N ASP A 45 5.24 3.81 -5.62
CA ASP A 45 5.04 3.25 -6.96
C ASP A 45 5.32 4.32 -8.04
N ASN A 46 6.22 4.00 -8.97
CA ASN A 46 6.56 4.85 -10.11
C ASN A 46 6.30 4.15 -11.46
N GLY A 47 5.57 3.03 -11.45
CA GLY A 47 5.31 2.26 -12.66
C GLY A 47 4.25 2.90 -13.57
N ALA A 48 4.43 2.74 -14.88
CA ALA A 48 3.46 3.02 -15.94
C ALA A 48 2.63 4.33 -15.76
N SER A 49 1.31 4.19 -15.51
CA SER A 49 0.37 5.30 -15.34
C SER A 49 0.70 6.17 -14.13
N THR A 50 1.11 5.55 -13.02
CA THR A 50 1.39 6.26 -11.76
C THR A 50 2.61 7.15 -11.90
N GLY A 51 3.70 6.64 -12.48
CA GLY A 51 4.93 7.41 -12.68
C GLY A 51 4.69 8.68 -13.50
N ARG A 52 3.97 8.57 -14.63
CA ARG A 52 3.63 9.75 -15.45
C ARG A 52 2.83 10.80 -14.70
N LEU A 53 1.82 10.38 -13.93
CA LEU A 53 1.00 11.32 -13.14
C LEU A 53 1.81 11.97 -12.02
N ARG A 54 2.72 11.23 -11.40
CA ARG A 54 3.65 11.78 -10.39
C ARG A 54 4.55 12.87 -10.98
N GLU A 55 5.10 12.63 -12.15
CA GLU A 55 6.00 13.58 -12.82
C GLU A 55 5.25 14.83 -13.32
N GLU A 56 4.08 14.64 -13.95
CA GLU A 56 3.30 15.73 -14.56
C GLU A 56 2.67 16.64 -13.50
N PHE A 57 2.15 16.09 -12.41
CA PHE A 57 1.42 16.83 -11.37
C PHE A 57 2.20 17.01 -10.06
N ALA A 58 3.44 16.52 -9.97
CA ALA A 58 4.28 16.57 -8.77
C ALA A 58 3.59 15.98 -7.51
N ILE A 59 2.75 14.96 -7.67
CA ILE A 59 1.96 14.32 -6.62
C ILE A 59 2.59 13.00 -6.14
N PRO A 60 2.26 12.49 -4.94
CA PRO A 60 2.61 11.13 -4.52
C PRO A 60 1.98 10.05 -5.40
N ALA A 61 2.46 8.81 -5.28
CA ALA A 61 1.98 7.68 -6.07
C ALA A 61 0.50 7.35 -5.75
N VAL A 62 -0.35 7.38 -6.77
CA VAL A 62 -1.79 7.11 -6.62
C VAL A 62 -2.20 5.66 -6.93
N GLY A 63 -1.33 4.89 -7.60
CA GLY A 63 -1.67 3.59 -8.16
C GLY A 63 -2.12 2.56 -7.13
N ASP A 64 -1.31 2.34 -6.11
CA ASP A 64 -1.60 1.36 -5.07
C ASP A 64 -2.73 1.81 -4.14
N ILE A 65 -2.76 3.10 -3.77
CA ILE A 65 -3.86 3.70 -3.00
C ILE A 65 -5.20 3.45 -3.71
N THR A 66 -5.31 3.77 -5.00
CA THR A 66 -6.57 3.60 -5.75
C THR A 66 -6.93 2.13 -5.96
N LYS A 67 -5.94 1.24 -6.05
CA LYS A 67 -6.16 -0.20 -6.13
C LYS A 67 -6.75 -0.76 -4.82
N VAL A 68 -6.20 -0.34 -3.69
CA VAL A 68 -6.69 -0.70 -2.35
C VAL A 68 -8.07 -0.09 -2.09
N LEU A 69 -8.29 1.16 -2.45
CA LEU A 69 -9.59 1.84 -2.39
C LEU A 69 -10.68 0.99 -3.08
N MET A 70 -10.43 0.52 -4.30
CA MET A 70 -11.38 -0.32 -5.05
C MET A 70 -11.61 -1.69 -4.38
N ALA A 71 -10.60 -2.25 -3.71
CA ALA A 71 -10.73 -3.51 -3.00
C ALA A 71 -11.63 -3.40 -1.76
N MET A 72 -11.60 -2.23 -1.10
CA MET A 72 -12.38 -1.92 0.10
C MET A 72 -13.76 -1.30 -0.22
N SER A 73 -14.03 -0.96 -1.47
CA SER A 73 -15.29 -0.34 -1.91
C SER A 73 -16.49 -1.27 -1.71
N GLY A 74 -17.59 -0.74 -1.17
CA GLY A 74 -18.89 -1.40 -1.09
C GLY A 74 -19.72 -1.32 -2.38
N GLU A 75 -19.27 -0.55 -3.37
CA GLU A 75 -20.00 -0.26 -4.59
C GLU A 75 -20.27 -1.47 -5.49
N SER A 76 -21.25 -1.31 -6.38
CA SER A 76 -21.66 -2.31 -7.36
C SER A 76 -20.51 -2.67 -8.32
N LYS A 77 -20.64 -3.85 -8.95
CA LYS A 77 -19.67 -4.32 -9.96
C LYS A 77 -19.49 -3.31 -11.09
N GLY A 78 -20.57 -2.69 -11.59
CA GLY A 78 -20.51 -1.72 -12.68
C GLY A 78 -19.73 -0.46 -12.32
N VAL A 79 -19.90 0.08 -11.11
CA VAL A 79 -19.10 1.21 -10.62
C VAL A 79 -17.62 0.82 -10.53
N LYS A 80 -17.32 -0.35 -9.99
CA LYS A 80 -15.93 -0.86 -9.90
C LYS A 80 -15.28 -1.05 -11.26
N GLU A 81 -16.03 -1.55 -12.25
CA GLU A 81 -15.58 -1.69 -13.63
C GLU A 81 -15.28 -0.33 -14.26
N LEU A 82 -16.18 0.65 -14.11
CA LEU A 82 -15.97 2.03 -14.58
C LEU A 82 -14.68 2.64 -13.99
N PHE A 83 -14.53 2.64 -12.69
CA PHE A 83 -13.35 3.22 -12.03
C PHE A 83 -12.05 2.50 -12.41
N SER A 84 -12.13 1.19 -12.69
CA SER A 84 -10.99 0.37 -13.10
C SER A 84 -10.71 0.42 -14.60
N TYR A 85 -11.59 1.04 -15.39
CA TYR A 85 -11.39 1.18 -16.82
C TYR A 85 -10.08 1.89 -17.12
N ARG A 86 -9.35 1.37 -18.10
CA ARG A 86 -8.06 1.90 -18.53
C ARG A 86 -8.15 2.30 -20.00
N PHE A 87 -7.77 3.53 -20.30
CA PHE A 87 -7.79 4.05 -21.65
C PHE A 87 -6.78 3.32 -22.57
N PRO A 88 -7.10 3.15 -23.87
CA PRO A 88 -6.19 2.55 -24.85
C PRO A 88 -4.84 3.28 -24.89
N LYS A 89 -3.75 2.53 -25.16
CA LYS A 89 -2.37 3.05 -25.12
C LYS A 89 -2.12 4.22 -26.09
N ASP A 90 -2.78 4.23 -27.21
CA ASP A 90 -2.63 5.15 -28.32
C ASP A 90 -3.44 6.46 -28.15
N SER A 91 -4.22 6.58 -27.08
CA SER A 91 -4.91 7.85 -26.77
C SER A 91 -4.01 8.80 -25.99
N SER A 92 -4.32 10.09 -26.01
CA SER A 92 -3.59 11.15 -25.26
C SER A 92 -3.54 10.89 -23.75
N ILE A 93 -4.57 10.21 -23.20
CA ILE A 93 -4.64 9.76 -21.81
C ILE A 93 -4.38 8.24 -21.69
N GLY A 94 -3.67 7.70 -22.67
CA GLY A 94 -3.44 6.25 -22.77
C GLY A 94 -2.78 5.64 -21.53
N ASN A 95 -3.20 4.42 -21.20
CA ASN A 95 -2.80 3.66 -20.01
C ASN A 95 -3.24 4.25 -18.66
N HIS A 96 -3.83 5.44 -18.58
CA HIS A 96 -4.40 5.92 -17.32
C HIS A 96 -5.73 5.22 -17.02
N SER A 97 -5.96 4.89 -15.76
CA SER A 97 -7.28 4.40 -15.30
C SER A 97 -8.11 5.57 -14.76
N ILE A 98 -9.44 5.47 -14.88
CA ILE A 98 -10.35 6.51 -14.37
C ILE A 98 -10.07 6.80 -12.90
N LYS A 99 -9.91 5.77 -12.06
CA LYS A 99 -9.61 5.94 -10.63
C LYS A 99 -8.33 6.74 -10.37
N ASN A 100 -7.26 6.51 -11.17
CA ASN A 100 -6.01 7.25 -11.02
C ASN A 100 -6.19 8.72 -11.44
N LEU A 101 -6.91 8.98 -12.54
CA LEU A 101 -7.20 10.34 -12.99
C LEU A 101 -8.05 11.11 -11.98
N ILE A 102 -9.09 10.49 -11.42
CA ILE A 102 -9.93 11.11 -10.38
C ILE A 102 -9.11 11.42 -9.12
N MET A 103 -8.26 10.47 -8.66
CA MET A 103 -7.41 10.74 -7.50
C MET A 103 -6.40 11.86 -7.77
N THR A 104 -5.80 11.89 -8.96
CA THR A 104 -4.91 12.97 -9.38
C THR A 104 -5.62 14.31 -9.36
N ALA A 105 -6.83 14.39 -9.93
CA ALA A 105 -7.62 15.63 -9.92
C ALA A 105 -7.96 16.08 -8.49
N LEU A 106 -8.31 15.14 -7.60
CA LEU A 106 -8.56 15.47 -6.20
C LEU A 106 -7.31 15.93 -5.45
N LEU A 107 -6.15 15.35 -5.72
CA LEU A 107 -4.88 15.79 -5.14
C LEU A 107 -4.50 17.20 -5.64
N ASP A 108 -4.68 17.47 -6.91
CA ASP A 108 -4.47 18.80 -7.50
C ASP A 108 -5.40 19.85 -6.87
N MET A 109 -6.69 19.52 -6.70
CA MET A 109 -7.69 20.38 -6.06
C MET A 109 -7.52 20.59 -4.56
N LYS A 110 -7.06 19.58 -3.82
CA LYS A 110 -7.06 19.53 -2.35
C LYS A 110 -5.66 19.58 -1.72
N GLY A 111 -4.63 19.33 -2.50
CA GLY A 111 -3.22 19.43 -2.12
C GLY A 111 -2.63 18.20 -1.44
N ASN A 112 -3.44 17.30 -0.85
CA ASN A 112 -2.94 16.12 -0.13
C ASN A 112 -3.98 14.98 -0.04
N PHE A 113 -3.51 13.79 0.37
CA PHE A 113 -4.39 12.62 0.57
C PHE A 113 -5.36 12.82 1.75
N ALA A 114 -4.94 13.52 2.81
CA ALA A 114 -5.78 13.71 4.00
C ALA A 114 -7.13 14.37 3.65
N HIS A 115 -7.15 15.27 2.66
CA HIS A 115 -8.37 15.93 2.18
C HIS A 115 -9.00 15.25 0.96
N SER A 116 -8.23 14.50 0.16
CA SER A 116 -8.69 13.86 -1.08
C SER A 116 -9.32 12.49 -0.84
N LEU A 117 -8.68 11.64 -0.01
CA LEU A 117 -9.15 10.28 0.24
C LEU A 117 -10.55 10.20 0.85
N PRO A 118 -10.93 11.03 1.85
CA PRO A 118 -12.27 10.97 2.40
C PRO A 118 -13.37 11.12 1.35
N ILE A 119 -13.18 12.00 0.37
CA ILE A 119 -14.15 12.23 -0.70
C ILE A 119 -14.38 10.95 -1.51
N LEU A 120 -13.30 10.25 -1.88
CA LEU A 120 -13.42 8.99 -2.62
C LEU A 120 -13.89 7.83 -1.75
N CYS A 121 -13.52 7.82 -0.47
CA CYS A 121 -13.99 6.81 0.46
C CYS A 121 -15.52 6.89 0.63
N ASP A 122 -16.05 8.10 0.76
CA ASP A 122 -17.49 8.33 0.86
C ASP A 122 -18.20 7.99 -0.46
N LEU A 123 -17.66 8.46 -1.59
CA LEU A 123 -18.23 8.21 -2.92
C LEU A 123 -18.30 6.70 -3.25
N LEU A 124 -17.33 5.91 -2.80
CA LEU A 124 -17.20 4.50 -3.12
C LEU A 124 -17.62 3.56 -1.98
N ASP A 125 -18.29 4.08 -0.96
CA ASP A 125 -18.74 3.33 0.23
C ASP A 125 -17.63 2.39 0.77
N VAL A 126 -16.44 2.98 1.01
CA VAL A 126 -15.26 2.22 1.46
C VAL A 126 -15.47 1.67 2.87
N LYS A 127 -15.24 0.38 3.04
CA LYS A 127 -15.38 -0.31 4.32
C LYS A 127 -14.04 -0.30 5.08
N GLY A 128 -13.99 0.43 6.19
CA GLY A 128 -12.78 0.61 7.00
C GLY A 128 -12.04 1.91 6.67
N LYS A 129 -10.75 1.98 7.04
CA LYS A 129 -9.89 3.15 6.88
C LYS A 129 -8.79 2.86 5.87
N LEU A 130 -8.51 3.82 5.01
CA LEU A 130 -7.41 3.78 4.05
C LEU A 130 -6.49 4.97 4.31
N LEU A 131 -5.23 4.70 4.59
CA LEU A 131 -4.22 5.71 4.90
C LEU A 131 -2.98 5.53 4.01
N PRO A 132 -2.41 6.60 3.46
CA PRO A 132 -1.08 6.55 2.89
C PRO A 132 -0.05 6.44 4.02
N LEU A 133 1.06 5.77 3.78
CA LEU A 133 2.19 5.75 4.72
C LEU A 133 2.69 7.18 4.98
N THR A 134 2.77 7.97 3.93
CA THR A 134 3.22 9.35 3.93
C THR A 134 2.48 10.17 2.89
N GLU A 135 2.44 11.49 3.07
CA GLU A 135 2.00 12.47 2.06
C GLU A 135 3.15 12.90 1.15
N ASP A 136 4.37 12.51 1.48
CA ASP A 136 5.57 12.91 0.74
C ASP A 136 5.65 12.23 -0.63
N ASN A 137 6.03 12.98 -1.66
CA ASN A 137 6.43 12.41 -2.94
C ASN A 137 7.85 11.88 -2.81
N VAL A 138 8.00 10.57 -2.63
CA VAL A 138 9.27 9.88 -2.33
C VAL A 138 9.53 8.75 -3.32
N ASP A 139 10.80 8.46 -3.57
CA ASP A 139 11.25 7.32 -4.34
C ASP A 139 11.94 6.29 -3.46
N LEU A 140 11.65 5.03 -3.71
CA LEU A 140 12.35 3.91 -3.10
C LEU A 140 13.68 3.69 -3.83
N ILE A 141 14.76 3.49 -3.08
CA ILE A 141 16.11 3.20 -3.59
C ILE A 141 16.53 1.83 -3.08
N GLY A 142 16.81 0.93 -4.02
CA GLY A 142 17.42 -0.36 -3.75
C GLY A 142 18.94 -0.28 -3.85
N ILE A 143 19.66 -0.76 -2.83
CA ILE A 143 21.13 -0.87 -2.84
C ILE A 143 21.47 -2.33 -3.14
N THR A 144 22.15 -2.58 -4.26
CA THR A 144 22.56 -3.93 -4.65
C THR A 144 23.68 -4.46 -3.76
N LYS A 145 23.96 -5.76 -3.85
CA LYS A 145 25.09 -6.36 -3.14
C LYS A 145 26.45 -5.75 -3.54
N GLU A 146 26.57 -5.30 -4.77
CA GLU A 146 27.76 -4.66 -5.34
C GLU A 146 27.87 -3.17 -4.93
N GLY A 147 26.81 -2.60 -4.28
CA GLY A 147 26.79 -1.22 -3.82
C GLY A 147 26.19 -0.22 -4.82
N TYR A 148 25.63 -0.67 -5.94
CA TYR A 148 24.93 0.22 -6.88
C TYR A 148 23.55 0.60 -6.36
N GLU A 149 23.15 1.84 -6.57
CA GLU A 149 21.80 2.31 -6.28
C GLU A 149 20.89 2.13 -7.50
N ILE A 150 19.68 1.64 -7.26
CA ILE A 150 18.59 1.54 -8.23
C ILE A 150 17.45 2.36 -7.69
N ILE A 151 17.06 3.41 -8.40
CA ILE A 151 16.04 4.37 -7.97
C ILE A 151 14.72 4.01 -8.63
N GLY A 152 13.67 3.84 -7.83
CA GLY A 152 12.31 3.54 -8.27
C GLY A 152 11.90 2.10 -8.04
N GLU A 153 10.63 1.91 -7.70
CA GLU A 153 10.04 0.60 -7.41
C GLU A 153 10.03 -0.30 -8.64
N ALA A 154 9.64 0.26 -9.79
CA ALA A 154 9.60 -0.47 -11.06
C ALA A 154 11.01 -0.92 -11.47
N GLU A 155 12.00 -0.04 -11.39
CA GLU A 155 13.40 -0.29 -11.74
C GLU A 155 14.02 -1.33 -10.81
N ILE A 156 13.71 -1.31 -9.51
CA ILE A 156 14.15 -2.33 -8.55
C ILE A 156 13.63 -3.70 -8.99
N THR A 157 12.34 -3.78 -9.28
CA THR A 157 11.68 -5.03 -9.69
C THR A 157 12.21 -5.54 -11.05
N GLU A 158 12.37 -4.64 -12.03
CA GLU A 158 12.83 -4.99 -13.39
C GLU A 158 14.32 -5.36 -13.44
N SER A 159 15.13 -4.82 -12.54
CA SER A 159 16.57 -5.05 -12.51
C SER A 159 16.93 -6.51 -12.29
N LYS A 160 16.08 -7.27 -11.58
CA LYS A 160 16.32 -8.65 -11.14
C LYS A 160 17.64 -8.84 -10.38
N ARG A 161 18.19 -7.74 -9.83
CA ARG A 161 19.43 -7.76 -9.04
C ARG A 161 19.13 -8.05 -7.58
N LYS A 162 20.07 -8.71 -6.90
CA LYS A 162 19.94 -8.96 -5.46
C LYS A 162 20.12 -7.66 -4.69
N ILE A 163 19.04 -7.19 -4.11
CA ILE A 163 19.02 -6.00 -3.25
C ILE A 163 19.53 -6.41 -1.85
N ARG A 164 20.48 -5.64 -1.33
CA ARG A 164 21.02 -5.80 0.02
C ARG A 164 20.26 -4.96 1.03
N ASP A 165 19.99 -3.69 0.67
CA ASP A 165 19.36 -2.70 1.53
C ASP A 165 18.36 -1.86 0.74
N LEU A 166 17.42 -1.26 1.45
CA LEU A 166 16.43 -0.32 0.91
C LEU A 166 16.48 0.98 1.72
N LYS A 167 16.27 2.10 1.04
CA LYS A 167 16.08 3.41 1.65
C LYS A 167 15.13 4.26 0.79
N TYR A 168 14.63 5.33 1.35
CA TYR A 168 14.00 6.40 0.57
C TYR A 168 15.02 7.45 0.13
N ASN A 169 14.71 8.19 -0.94
CA ASN A 169 15.57 9.27 -1.47
C ASN A 169 15.65 10.48 -0.53
N LYS A 170 14.75 10.57 0.45
CA LYS A 170 14.73 11.58 1.51
C LYS A 170 14.08 11.02 2.77
N GLU A 171 14.15 11.74 3.87
CA GLU A 171 13.42 11.43 5.10
C GLU A 171 11.90 11.40 4.81
N VAL A 172 11.22 10.42 5.38
CA VAL A 172 9.78 10.18 5.20
C VAL A 172 9.05 10.68 6.43
N THR A 173 8.12 11.60 6.24
CA THR A 173 7.20 12.03 7.31
C THR A 173 6.01 11.07 7.33
N VAL A 174 5.90 10.26 8.38
CA VAL A 174 4.77 9.32 8.52
C VAL A 174 3.47 10.07 8.72
N THR A 175 2.42 9.65 8.01
CA THR A 175 1.06 10.17 8.24
C THR A 175 0.69 9.97 9.72
N PRO A 176 0.43 11.04 10.52
CA PRO A 176 0.25 10.92 11.98
C PRO A 176 -0.83 9.92 12.39
N ARG A 177 -1.88 9.83 11.59
CA ARG A 177 -3.00 8.91 11.82
C ARG A 177 -2.58 7.44 11.72
N VAL A 178 -1.53 7.12 10.98
CA VAL A 178 -0.97 5.76 10.91
C VAL A 178 -0.40 5.36 12.27
N LEU A 179 0.38 6.23 12.90
CA LEU A 179 0.95 5.98 14.23
C LEU A 179 -0.13 5.82 15.31
N GLU A 180 -1.21 6.60 15.22
CA GLU A 180 -2.35 6.47 16.11
C GLU A 180 -3.07 5.12 15.96
N GLU A 181 -3.28 4.64 14.73
CA GLU A 181 -3.93 3.36 14.49
C GLU A 181 -3.04 2.18 14.93
N ILE A 182 -1.72 2.25 14.72
CA ILE A 182 -0.76 1.25 15.25
C ILE A 182 -0.86 1.16 16.79
N LYS A 183 -0.89 2.29 17.48
CA LYS A 183 -1.00 2.35 18.94
C LYS A 183 -2.29 1.71 19.47
N LYS A 184 -3.37 1.77 18.70
CA LYS A 184 -4.71 1.27 19.08
C LYS A 184 -4.96 -0.17 18.59
N ALA A 185 -4.07 -0.73 17.78
CA ALA A 185 -4.25 -2.02 17.14
C ALA A 185 -4.29 -3.19 18.13
N ASP A 186 -5.12 -4.17 17.85
CA ASP A 186 -5.08 -5.52 18.45
C ASP A 186 -4.20 -6.47 17.62
N LEU A 187 -4.14 -6.22 16.29
CA LEU A 187 -3.38 -7.03 15.35
C LEU A 187 -2.78 -6.13 14.26
N ILE A 188 -1.51 -6.35 13.96
CA ILE A 188 -0.79 -5.73 12.86
C ILE A 188 -0.47 -6.82 11.85
N ILE A 189 -0.83 -6.61 10.58
CA ILE A 189 -0.57 -7.57 9.50
C ILE A 189 0.31 -6.91 8.45
N PHE A 190 1.40 -7.58 8.09
CA PHE A 190 2.12 -7.31 6.85
C PHE A 190 1.56 -8.24 5.78
N SER A 191 0.97 -7.67 4.73
CA SER A 191 0.28 -8.42 3.68
C SER A 191 1.27 -9.18 2.79
N SER A 192 0.75 -10.15 2.03
CA SER A 192 1.47 -10.68 0.89
C SER A 192 1.67 -9.58 -0.17
N GLY A 193 2.68 -9.75 -1.01
CA GLY A 193 3.08 -8.81 -2.07
C GLY A 193 4.58 -8.89 -2.29
N SER A 194 5.15 -7.98 -3.09
CA SER A 194 6.60 -7.87 -3.18
C SER A 194 7.17 -7.57 -1.80
N LEU A 195 8.12 -8.42 -1.38
CA LEU A 195 8.79 -8.22 -0.08
C LEU A 195 9.52 -6.88 -0.07
N LEU A 196 10.25 -6.58 -1.14
CA LEU A 196 11.12 -5.41 -1.21
C LEU A 196 10.38 -4.11 -1.52
N THR A 197 9.34 -4.16 -2.36
CA THR A 197 8.71 -2.94 -2.87
C THR A 197 7.30 -2.68 -2.34
N SER A 198 6.67 -3.67 -1.68
CA SER A 198 5.34 -3.47 -1.09
C SER A 198 5.31 -3.61 0.44
N VAL A 199 6.20 -4.43 1.03
CA VAL A 199 6.21 -4.70 2.48
C VAL A 199 7.31 -3.90 3.18
N MET A 200 8.56 -4.04 2.73
CA MET A 200 9.72 -3.36 3.34
C MET A 200 9.64 -1.84 3.32
N PRO A 201 9.01 -1.15 2.35
CA PRO A 201 8.82 0.30 2.39
C PRO A 201 8.20 0.84 3.67
N HIS A 202 7.36 0.05 4.33
CA HIS A 202 6.79 0.44 5.63
C HIS A 202 7.80 0.24 6.77
N ILE A 203 8.56 -0.86 6.72
CA ILE A 203 9.43 -1.30 7.81
C ILE A 203 10.73 -0.50 7.88
N ILE A 204 11.25 -0.04 6.74
CA ILE A 204 12.47 0.79 6.71
C ILE A 204 12.28 2.20 7.30
N VAL A 205 11.04 2.59 7.66
CA VAL A 205 10.75 3.87 8.31
C VAL A 205 10.90 3.72 9.82
N PRO A 206 11.86 4.44 10.45
CA PRO A 206 12.16 4.27 11.89
C PRO A 206 10.95 4.50 12.80
N GLU A 207 10.14 5.53 12.53
CA GLU A 207 8.94 5.83 13.32
C GLU A 207 7.92 4.68 13.31
N ILE A 208 7.78 3.97 12.18
CA ILE A 208 6.90 2.79 12.09
C ILE A 208 7.46 1.65 12.93
N GLN A 209 8.77 1.39 12.87
CA GLN A 209 9.42 0.37 13.70
C GLN A 209 9.21 0.65 15.19
N GLU A 210 9.44 1.88 15.62
CA GLU A 210 9.26 2.29 17.01
C GLU A 210 7.80 2.16 17.46
N ALA A 211 6.86 2.59 16.63
CA ALA A 211 5.44 2.48 16.92
C ALA A 211 4.99 1.02 17.07
N ILE A 212 5.48 0.12 16.20
CA ILE A 212 5.18 -1.31 16.27
C ILE A 212 5.81 -1.95 17.52
N LYS A 213 7.07 -1.63 17.83
CA LYS A 213 7.76 -2.13 19.04
C LYS A 213 7.07 -1.67 20.33
N ALA A 214 6.53 -0.46 20.34
CA ALA A 214 5.78 0.08 21.50
C ALA A 214 4.34 -0.44 21.59
N SER A 215 3.79 -1.00 20.51
CA SER A 215 2.43 -1.52 20.46
C SER A 215 2.29 -2.84 21.23
N LYS A 216 1.09 -3.06 21.78
CA LYS A 216 0.69 -4.36 22.38
C LYS A 216 0.07 -5.32 21.37
N ALA A 217 -0.08 -4.90 20.11
CA ALA A 217 -0.68 -5.69 19.06
C ALA A 217 0.17 -6.95 18.77
N LYS A 218 -0.50 -8.04 18.42
CA LYS A 218 0.18 -9.17 17.79
C LYS A 218 0.57 -8.79 16.37
N THR A 219 1.73 -9.23 15.92
CA THR A 219 2.20 -9.02 14.55
C THR A 219 2.12 -10.31 13.76
N MET A 220 1.64 -10.21 12.51
CA MET A 220 1.52 -11.32 11.57
C MET A 220 2.13 -10.91 10.23
N TYR A 221 2.88 -11.80 9.61
CA TYR A 221 3.32 -11.65 8.23
C TYR A 221 2.68 -12.74 7.36
N ILE A 222 2.11 -12.34 6.23
CA ILE A 222 1.54 -13.26 5.23
C ILE A 222 2.58 -13.45 4.13
N CYS A 223 3.32 -14.54 4.24
CA CYS A 223 4.36 -14.88 3.28
C CYS A 223 3.76 -15.25 1.92
N ASN A 224 4.42 -14.84 0.84
CA ASN A 224 4.08 -15.26 -0.51
C ASN A 224 4.20 -16.79 -0.65
N MET A 225 3.28 -17.39 -1.39
CA MET A 225 3.31 -18.84 -1.68
C MET A 225 4.40 -19.22 -2.68
N LEU A 226 4.82 -18.27 -3.52
CA LEU A 226 5.86 -18.46 -4.54
C LEU A 226 6.94 -17.40 -4.35
N THR A 227 8.17 -17.75 -4.71
CA THR A 227 9.29 -16.80 -4.79
C THR A 227 9.09 -15.84 -5.96
N GLN A 228 9.60 -14.62 -5.81
CA GLN A 228 9.57 -13.60 -6.85
C GLN A 228 10.98 -13.50 -7.50
N PRO A 229 11.08 -13.68 -8.82
CA PRO A 229 12.36 -13.57 -9.52
C PRO A 229 13.03 -12.20 -9.30
N GLY A 230 14.31 -12.25 -8.92
CA GLY A 230 15.10 -11.05 -8.63
C GLY A 230 14.98 -10.55 -7.20
N GLU A 231 13.90 -10.87 -6.47
CA GLU A 231 13.69 -10.43 -5.08
C GLU A 231 13.95 -11.55 -4.07
N THR A 232 13.23 -12.66 -4.21
CA THR A 232 13.21 -13.74 -3.20
C THR A 232 13.60 -15.10 -3.78
N ASP A 233 14.46 -15.12 -4.80
CA ASP A 233 14.95 -16.35 -5.43
C ASP A 233 15.54 -17.29 -4.38
N ASN A 234 15.02 -18.52 -4.35
CA ASN A 234 15.40 -19.57 -3.42
C ASN A 234 15.15 -19.27 -1.93
N TYR A 235 14.37 -18.24 -1.60
CA TYR A 235 14.01 -17.96 -0.21
C TYR A 235 13.10 -19.06 0.36
N LYS A 236 13.39 -19.42 1.61
CA LYS A 236 12.48 -20.13 2.50
C LYS A 236 11.71 -19.10 3.34
N VAL A 237 10.64 -19.51 4.00
CA VAL A 237 9.90 -18.65 4.94
C VAL A 237 10.82 -18.02 5.99
N SER A 238 11.80 -18.78 6.50
CA SER A 238 12.80 -18.27 7.44
C SER A 238 13.66 -17.15 6.88
N ASP A 239 13.88 -17.11 5.56
CA ASP A 239 14.69 -16.04 4.95
C ASP A 239 13.89 -14.75 4.81
N HIS A 240 12.57 -14.86 4.57
CA HIS A 240 11.65 -13.71 4.68
C HIS A 240 11.69 -13.11 6.09
N ILE A 241 11.61 -13.94 7.14
CA ILE A 241 11.65 -13.45 8.54
C ILE A 241 12.96 -12.71 8.83
N LYS A 242 14.11 -13.25 8.40
CA LYS A 242 15.42 -12.57 8.59
C LYS A 242 15.49 -11.18 7.96
N VAL A 243 14.68 -10.88 6.94
CA VAL A 243 14.62 -9.54 6.36
C VAL A 243 13.95 -8.55 7.31
N PHE A 244 12.97 -9.01 8.11
CA PHE A 244 12.30 -8.20 9.13
C PHE A 244 13.15 -7.98 10.39
N GLU A 245 14.17 -8.81 10.63
CA GLU A 245 15.02 -8.76 11.82
C GLU A 245 16.25 -7.85 11.66
N LYS A 246 16.49 -7.32 10.45
CA LYS A 246 17.58 -6.39 10.14
C LYS A 246 17.19 -4.95 10.45
#